data_2102848d8134018c50f2327692bc504c
#
_entry.id   2102848d8134018c50f2327692bc504c
#
_cell.length_a   1.000
_cell.length_b   1.000
_cell.length_c   1.000
_cell.angle_alpha   90.00
_cell.angle_beta   90.00
_cell.angle_gamma   90.00
#
_symmetry.space_group_name_H-M   'P 1'
#
loop_
_entity.id
_entity.type
_entity.pdbx_description
1 polymer ?
#
loop_
_entity_poly.entity_id
_entity_poly.type
_entity_poly.pdbx_seq_one_letter_code
_entity_poly.pdbx_strand_id
1 'polypeptide(L)'
;MDKKLTHLVYDASLDNSLWPELILELCEQLHMYRQGRLIGDDPQDIDDLARHFQRAFAISERMVDLQERTSNLVSVLNSFSFGVALLDDKGRTILANDTISDLVPSDGVATLPFRLEDQDTITSWPLSNWVEHCNTTGTCINLKSSAHQSRNLLMLPRYDAVQMGFPTTAAAVLIATQRDTTNALADFAKSHALTSREIEMVKLLANGTDLKDTAKHMGVTYESARSYLKRVFQKSGCASQAELIEAIRRAPLNLLKTRVPDESDLLNVRRLLRLPDGRQLEYFCLGPKTGYPVLSFDALAGATIDVLGAPKHCLTFLEKYHIRLIVPCRPGGFRSDLKIFKSLRDFAPDIDAILVKEDISRFSIFGLSFGANSALGVAHDLQHRVDRIVLSSPSYPVYQHPNWRELDQFYVLWGVLGRHWPSMLRRIIPFLVRSILQNRDRYFDRYCARTKSLHDIEILSHLGVRRRTAELLAERALQGTEGIVEENLLNIGGWDFDVGNIAVPVEIFHGELDNVAPIEGSEVLSRDLPMAQLNRLEGKGHYHHMRHWPSLVARAAGHDVAPDNDRYGFPEDP
;
A
#
# COMPACT_ATOMS: atom_id res chain seq x y z
N MET A 1 0.44 35.84 -17.73
CA MET A 1 0.71 34.59 -17.01
C MET A 1 1.80 34.78 -15.98
N ASP A 2 1.65 34.30 -14.73
CA ASP A 2 2.66 34.42 -13.69
C ASP A 2 3.88 33.55 -14.03
N LYS A 3 5.08 34.20 -14.12
CA LYS A 3 6.34 33.50 -14.39
C LYS A 3 6.63 32.40 -13.34
N LYS A 4 6.25 32.64 -12.09
CA LYS A 4 6.44 31.71 -10.97
C LYS A 4 5.68 30.39 -11.21
N LEU A 5 4.41 30.47 -11.60
CA LEU A 5 3.59 29.28 -11.89
C LEU A 5 4.16 28.50 -13.07
N THR A 6 4.61 29.19 -14.13
CA THR A 6 5.23 28.53 -15.29
C THR A 6 6.51 27.78 -14.90
N HIS A 7 7.40 28.39 -14.11
CA HIS A 7 8.61 27.73 -13.63
C HIS A 7 8.26 26.50 -12.78
N LEU A 8 7.32 26.64 -11.85
CA LEU A 8 6.90 25.55 -10.97
C LEU A 8 6.28 24.39 -11.74
N VAL A 9 5.57 24.64 -12.86
CA VAL A 9 5.05 23.59 -13.74
C VAL A 9 6.17 22.73 -14.34
N TYR A 10 7.26 23.38 -14.79
CA TYR A 10 8.40 22.64 -15.34
C TYR A 10 9.25 21.99 -14.24
N ASP A 11 9.45 22.65 -13.11
CA ASP A 11 10.18 22.08 -11.97
C ASP A 11 9.45 20.82 -11.45
N ALA A 12 8.12 20.89 -11.29
CA ALA A 12 7.31 19.73 -10.91
C ALA A 12 7.32 18.60 -11.95
N SER A 13 7.59 18.92 -13.23
CA SER A 13 7.74 17.91 -14.26
C SER A 13 9.05 17.12 -14.16
N LEU A 14 10.06 17.73 -13.55
CA LEU A 14 11.38 17.13 -13.32
C LEU A 14 11.49 16.50 -11.93
N ASP A 15 10.85 17.09 -10.93
CA ASP A 15 10.79 16.60 -9.54
C ASP A 15 9.34 16.42 -9.11
N ASN A 16 8.89 15.16 -9.12
CA ASN A 16 7.52 14.79 -8.73
C ASN A 16 7.15 15.22 -7.30
N SER A 17 8.13 15.50 -6.43
CA SER A 17 7.88 15.98 -5.08
C SER A 17 7.31 17.41 -5.03
N LEU A 18 7.37 18.15 -6.12
CA LEU A 18 6.87 19.53 -6.24
C LEU A 18 5.41 19.62 -6.70
N TRP A 19 4.77 18.51 -7.11
CA TRP A 19 3.35 18.54 -7.50
C TRP A 19 2.41 19.10 -6.44
N PRO A 20 2.57 18.81 -5.13
CA PRO A 20 1.76 19.45 -4.11
C PRO A 20 1.95 20.96 -4.03
N GLU A 21 3.17 21.49 -4.26
CA GLU A 21 3.44 22.93 -4.30
C GLU A 21 2.79 23.58 -5.50
N LEU A 22 2.85 22.93 -6.66
CA LEU A 22 2.20 23.41 -7.86
C LEU A 22 0.67 23.49 -7.67
N ILE A 23 0.07 22.49 -7.04
CA ILE A 23 -1.37 22.51 -6.75
C ILE A 23 -1.73 23.66 -5.79
N LEU A 24 -0.90 23.92 -4.78
CA LEU A 24 -1.10 25.05 -3.87
C LEU A 24 -1.01 26.41 -4.59
N GLU A 25 -0.02 26.60 -5.44
CA GLU A 25 0.11 27.83 -6.24
C GLU A 25 -1.09 28.02 -7.17
N LEU A 26 -1.61 26.93 -7.78
CA LEU A 26 -2.85 26.97 -8.55
C LEU A 26 -4.05 27.39 -7.69
N CYS A 27 -4.14 26.91 -6.43
CA CYS A 27 -5.18 27.33 -5.50
C CYS A 27 -5.11 28.83 -5.21
N GLU A 28 -3.93 29.36 -4.97
CA GLU A 28 -3.71 30.79 -4.70
C GLU A 28 -4.11 31.64 -5.91
N GLN A 29 -3.71 31.24 -7.10
CA GLN A 29 -4.05 31.93 -8.35
C GLN A 29 -5.57 31.93 -8.60
N LEU A 30 -6.25 30.81 -8.35
CA LEU A 30 -7.71 30.72 -8.44
C LEU A 30 -8.40 31.57 -7.38
N HIS A 31 -7.84 31.69 -6.18
CA HIS A 31 -8.36 32.56 -5.14
C HIS A 31 -8.29 34.04 -5.55
N MET A 32 -7.17 34.48 -6.13
CA MET A 32 -7.00 35.83 -6.68
C MET A 32 -7.98 36.15 -7.80
N TYR A 33 -8.21 35.20 -8.71
CA TYR A 33 -9.24 35.27 -9.76
C TYR A 33 -10.66 35.49 -9.18
N ARG A 34 -11.01 34.80 -8.11
CA ARG A 34 -12.32 34.94 -7.42
C ARG A 34 -12.51 36.33 -6.79
N GLN A 35 -11.44 36.99 -6.37
CA GLN A 35 -11.49 38.35 -5.82
C GLN A 35 -11.48 39.43 -6.90
N GLY A 36 -11.61 39.07 -8.20
CA GLY A 36 -11.55 40.01 -9.31
C GLY A 36 -10.13 40.54 -9.58
N ARG A 37 -9.11 39.89 -9.03
CA ARG A 37 -7.69 40.17 -9.30
C ARG A 37 -7.16 39.03 -10.22
N LEU A 38 -7.01 39.37 -11.44
CA LEU A 38 -6.69 38.63 -12.64
C LEU A 38 -5.65 37.48 -12.56
N ILE A 39 -6.04 36.27 -13.01
CA ILE A 39 -5.28 35.58 -14.07
C ILE A 39 -5.75 36.26 -15.36
N GLY A 40 -4.87 36.87 -16.14
CA GLY A 40 -5.15 37.75 -17.25
C GLY A 40 -6.58 37.76 -17.79
N ASP A 41 -7.12 38.92 -18.09
CA ASP A 41 -8.47 39.12 -18.65
C ASP A 41 -8.68 38.45 -20.02
N ASP A 42 -7.67 37.69 -20.51
CA ASP A 42 -7.66 37.10 -21.83
C ASP A 42 -7.83 35.57 -21.77
N PRO A 43 -8.84 34.99 -22.45
CA PRO A 43 -8.96 33.55 -22.66
C PRO A 43 -7.68 32.87 -23.19
N GLN A 44 -6.80 33.62 -23.88
CA GLN A 44 -5.51 33.13 -24.36
C GLN A 44 -4.56 32.72 -23.22
N ASP A 45 -4.60 33.39 -22.05
CA ASP A 45 -3.74 33.04 -20.91
C ASP A 45 -4.07 31.65 -20.33
N ILE A 46 -5.34 31.23 -20.38
CA ILE A 46 -5.78 29.91 -19.95
C ILE A 46 -5.30 28.84 -20.92
N ASP A 47 -5.40 29.11 -22.23
CA ASP A 47 -4.91 28.21 -23.27
C ASP A 47 -3.39 28.07 -23.26
N ASP A 48 -2.67 29.14 -22.95
CA ASP A 48 -1.21 29.13 -22.79
C ASP A 48 -0.80 28.29 -21.57
N LEU A 49 -1.48 28.48 -20.45
CA LEU A 49 -1.26 27.68 -19.25
C LEU A 49 -1.54 26.18 -19.52
N ALA A 50 -2.63 25.86 -20.19
CA ALA A 50 -2.97 24.50 -20.60
C ALA A 50 -1.88 23.89 -21.49
N ARG A 51 -1.29 24.65 -22.41
CA ARG A 51 -0.16 24.20 -23.25
C ARG A 51 1.11 23.92 -22.45
N HIS A 52 1.43 24.76 -21.45
CA HIS A 52 2.56 24.50 -20.56
C HIS A 52 2.37 23.24 -19.72
N PHE A 53 1.17 23.03 -19.17
CA PHE A 53 0.83 21.79 -18.47
C PHE A 53 0.92 20.56 -19.37
N GLN A 54 0.41 20.63 -20.61
CA GLN A 54 0.51 19.50 -21.55
C GLN A 54 1.99 19.13 -21.83
N ARG A 55 2.88 20.12 -22.01
CA ARG A 55 4.31 19.87 -22.21
C ARG A 55 4.96 19.30 -20.94
N ALA A 56 4.64 19.85 -19.78
CA ALA A 56 5.16 19.39 -18.51
C ALA A 56 4.73 17.94 -18.24
N PHE A 57 3.48 17.58 -18.51
CA PHE A 57 3.00 16.21 -18.41
C PHE A 57 3.77 15.27 -19.35
N ALA A 58 4.01 15.66 -20.60
CA ALA A 58 4.77 14.86 -21.54
C ALA A 58 6.22 14.61 -21.10
N ILE A 59 6.85 15.59 -20.44
CA ILE A 59 8.17 15.45 -19.82
C ILE A 59 8.08 14.50 -18.61
N SER A 60 7.14 14.76 -17.70
CA SER A 60 6.94 13.95 -16.50
C SER A 60 6.62 12.50 -16.86
N GLU A 61 5.77 12.23 -17.86
CA GLU A 61 5.45 10.86 -18.31
C GLU A 61 6.69 10.11 -18.77
N ARG A 62 7.60 10.77 -19.50
CA ARG A 62 8.89 10.17 -19.91
C ARG A 62 9.81 9.91 -18.73
N MET A 63 9.93 10.87 -17.81
CA MET A 63 10.75 10.72 -16.60
C MET A 63 10.22 9.58 -15.74
N VAL A 64 8.90 9.50 -15.61
CA VAL A 64 8.19 8.45 -14.89
C VAL A 64 8.42 7.08 -15.53
N ASP A 65 8.25 6.94 -16.85
CA ASP A 65 8.50 5.67 -17.55
C ASP A 65 9.93 5.18 -17.30
N LEU A 66 10.92 6.09 -17.35
CA LEU A 66 12.31 5.75 -17.03
C LEU A 66 12.49 5.36 -15.56
N GLN A 67 11.89 6.08 -14.63
CA GLN A 67 11.95 5.77 -13.19
C GLN A 67 11.22 4.47 -12.87
N GLU A 68 10.04 4.21 -13.48
CA GLU A 68 9.31 2.95 -13.32
C GLU A 68 10.10 1.76 -13.85
N ARG A 69 10.72 1.87 -15.01
CA ARG A 69 11.58 0.81 -15.54
C ARG A 69 12.72 0.51 -14.57
N THR A 70 13.37 1.55 -14.03
CA THR A 70 14.44 1.38 -13.05
C THR A 70 13.89 0.79 -11.73
N SER A 71 12.78 1.32 -11.23
CA SER A 71 12.12 0.82 -10.00
C SER A 71 11.63 -0.62 -10.17
N ASN A 72 11.05 -0.96 -11.32
CA ASN A 72 10.61 -2.32 -11.62
C ASN A 72 11.78 -3.29 -11.68
N LEU A 73 12.92 -2.89 -12.27
CA LEU A 73 14.13 -3.69 -12.26
C LEU A 73 14.65 -3.93 -10.85
N VAL A 74 14.72 -2.87 -10.03
CA VAL A 74 15.11 -2.98 -8.61
C VAL A 74 14.12 -3.86 -7.85
N SER A 75 12.82 -3.71 -8.06
CA SER A 75 11.78 -4.53 -7.41
C SER A 75 11.90 -6.00 -7.81
N VAL A 76 12.17 -6.28 -9.09
CA VAL A 76 12.44 -7.65 -9.55
C VAL A 76 13.71 -8.18 -8.88
N LEU A 77 14.78 -7.40 -8.83
CA LEU A 77 16.02 -7.80 -8.14
C LEU A 77 15.79 -8.00 -6.64
N ASN A 78 14.95 -7.20 -6.01
CA ASN A 78 14.60 -7.33 -4.60
C ASN A 78 13.73 -8.56 -4.29
N SER A 79 13.07 -9.13 -5.30
CA SER A 79 12.33 -10.39 -5.12
C SER A 79 13.23 -11.61 -5.04
N PHE A 80 14.51 -11.50 -5.44
CA PHE A 80 15.45 -12.61 -5.38
C PHE A 80 16.04 -12.82 -3.97
N SER A 81 16.25 -14.08 -3.60
CA SER A 81 16.89 -14.48 -2.34
C SER A 81 18.41 -14.29 -2.34
N PHE A 82 19.02 -14.04 -3.51
CA PHE A 82 20.44 -13.72 -3.62
C PHE A 82 20.66 -12.21 -3.74
N GLY A 83 21.79 -11.73 -3.22
CA GLY A 83 22.20 -10.34 -3.31
C GLY A 83 22.98 -10.08 -4.59
N VAL A 84 22.70 -8.94 -5.25
CA VAL A 84 23.48 -8.45 -6.39
C VAL A 84 23.79 -6.98 -6.19
N ALA A 85 25.08 -6.60 -6.35
CA ALA A 85 25.50 -5.22 -6.38
C ALA A 85 26.43 -4.96 -7.58
N LEU A 86 26.19 -3.85 -8.27
CA LEU A 86 27.06 -3.30 -9.31
C LEU A 86 27.90 -2.19 -8.69
N LEU A 87 29.22 -2.25 -8.86
CA LEU A 87 30.18 -1.34 -8.25
C LEU A 87 30.92 -0.55 -9.33
N ASP A 88 31.22 0.72 -9.06
CA ASP A 88 32.10 1.54 -9.89
C ASP A 88 33.59 1.32 -9.52
N ASP A 89 34.50 1.97 -10.25
CA ASP A 89 35.95 1.88 -10.04
C ASP A 89 36.40 2.35 -8.64
N LYS A 90 35.58 3.14 -7.96
CA LYS A 90 35.81 3.63 -6.59
C LYS A 90 35.12 2.75 -5.53
N GLY A 91 34.54 1.62 -5.94
CA GLY A 91 33.78 0.74 -5.04
C GLY A 91 32.43 1.29 -4.60
N ARG A 92 31.93 2.36 -5.23
CA ARG A 92 30.60 2.92 -4.90
C ARG A 92 29.53 2.09 -5.59
N THR A 93 28.43 1.94 -4.92
CA THR A 93 27.28 1.18 -5.42
C THR A 93 26.56 1.95 -6.51
N ILE A 94 26.55 1.41 -7.74
CA ILE A 94 25.73 1.88 -8.85
C ILE A 94 24.30 1.36 -8.69
N LEU A 95 24.13 0.10 -8.29
CA LEU A 95 22.86 -0.56 -8.05
C LEU A 95 23.09 -1.71 -7.07
N ALA A 96 22.18 -1.88 -6.11
CA ALA A 96 22.17 -3.04 -5.23
C ALA A 96 20.72 -3.42 -4.90
N ASN A 97 20.46 -4.70 -4.70
CA ASN A 97 19.19 -5.14 -4.14
C ASN A 97 19.25 -5.23 -2.61
N ASP A 98 18.08 -5.26 -1.95
CA ASP A 98 17.97 -5.26 -0.48
C ASP A 98 18.69 -6.44 0.18
N THR A 99 18.90 -7.54 -0.54
CA THR A 99 19.56 -8.74 0.00
C THR A 99 21.04 -8.53 0.28
N ILE A 100 21.67 -7.54 -0.37
CA ILE A 100 23.10 -7.23 -0.22
C ILE A 100 23.35 -5.81 0.32
N SER A 101 22.33 -5.00 0.49
CA SER A 101 22.45 -3.59 0.89
C SER A 101 23.16 -3.39 2.23
N ASP A 102 23.08 -4.37 3.14
CA ASP A 102 23.81 -4.40 4.42
C ASP A 102 25.33 -4.59 4.27
N LEU A 103 25.79 -5.13 3.13
CA LEU A 103 27.18 -5.38 2.82
C LEU A 103 27.83 -4.28 1.96
N VAL A 104 27.03 -3.52 1.22
CA VAL A 104 27.51 -2.52 0.26
C VAL A 104 26.80 -1.19 0.48
N PRO A 105 27.26 -0.36 1.44
CA PRO A 105 26.67 0.95 1.68
C PRO A 105 26.81 1.85 0.45
N SER A 106 25.87 2.77 0.28
CA SER A 106 25.74 3.64 -0.90
C SER A 106 26.90 4.61 -1.11
N ASP A 107 27.66 4.93 -0.04
CA ASP A 107 28.79 5.88 -0.05
C ASP A 107 30.15 5.26 -0.44
N GLY A 108 30.24 3.95 -0.55
CA GLY A 108 31.43 3.22 -1.02
C GLY A 108 32.63 3.24 -0.06
N VAL A 109 32.51 3.83 1.12
CA VAL A 109 33.62 4.03 2.07
C VAL A 109 33.74 2.87 3.06
N ALA A 110 32.78 1.96 3.09
CA ALA A 110 32.81 0.86 4.06
C ALA A 110 33.98 -0.07 3.82
N THR A 111 34.72 -0.30 4.89
CA THR A 111 35.76 -1.32 4.96
C THR A 111 35.10 -2.67 5.24
N LEU A 112 35.16 -3.58 4.29
CA LEU A 112 34.56 -4.91 4.45
C LEU A 112 35.63 -5.92 4.85
N PRO A 113 35.51 -6.57 6.00
CA PRO A 113 36.39 -7.65 6.40
C PRO A 113 35.99 -8.93 5.65
N PHE A 114 36.68 -9.22 4.54
CA PHE A 114 36.51 -10.45 3.81
C PHE A 114 37.71 -11.39 4.01
N ARG A 115 37.44 -12.68 3.91
CA ARG A 115 38.44 -13.72 3.86
C ARG A 115 38.43 -14.32 2.45
N LEU A 116 39.57 -14.36 1.82
CA LEU A 116 39.74 -15.14 0.57
C LEU A 116 39.63 -16.63 0.89
N GLU A 117 39.03 -17.41 -0.01
CA GLU A 117 38.73 -18.83 0.24
C GLU A 117 39.98 -19.65 0.55
N ASP A 118 41.13 -19.28 -0.07
CA ASP A 118 42.40 -19.95 0.06
C ASP A 118 43.32 -19.37 1.16
N GLN A 119 42.88 -18.40 1.94
CA GLN A 119 43.69 -17.74 2.96
C GLN A 119 42.99 -17.77 4.32
N ASP A 120 43.76 -18.10 5.36
CA ASP A 120 43.24 -18.10 6.75
C ASP A 120 43.13 -16.70 7.39
N THR A 121 43.63 -15.67 6.74
CA THR A 121 43.68 -14.30 7.22
C THR A 121 42.49 -13.48 6.72
N ILE A 122 41.84 -12.77 7.68
CA ILE A 122 40.81 -11.78 7.34
C ILE A 122 41.50 -10.51 6.89
N THR A 123 41.20 -10.05 5.68
CA THR A 123 41.71 -8.78 5.15
C THR A 123 40.60 -7.75 5.19
N SER A 124 40.83 -6.63 5.88
CA SER A 124 39.89 -5.50 5.95
C SER A 124 40.32 -4.43 4.94
N TRP A 125 39.73 -4.45 3.77
CA TRP A 125 39.98 -3.46 2.72
C TRP A 125 38.73 -2.62 2.44
N PRO A 126 38.93 -1.37 2.00
CA PRO A 126 37.85 -0.62 1.33
C PRO A 126 37.36 -1.38 0.10
N LEU A 127 36.11 -1.19 -0.25
CA LEU A 127 35.49 -1.90 -1.38
C LEU A 127 36.20 -1.58 -2.72
N SER A 128 36.74 -0.36 -2.88
CA SER A 128 37.59 0.03 -4.03
C SER A 128 38.80 -0.87 -4.22
N ASN A 129 39.47 -1.24 -3.11
CA ASN A 129 40.67 -2.09 -3.18
C ASN A 129 40.30 -3.53 -3.58
N TRP A 130 39.13 -4.01 -3.16
CA TRP A 130 38.60 -5.30 -3.60
C TRP A 130 38.26 -5.31 -5.08
N VAL A 131 37.66 -4.21 -5.59
CA VAL A 131 37.36 -4.02 -7.02
C VAL A 131 38.67 -3.99 -7.84
N GLU A 132 39.65 -3.22 -7.39
CA GLU A 132 40.96 -3.14 -8.04
C GLU A 132 41.66 -4.49 -8.06
N HIS A 133 41.71 -5.19 -6.94
CA HIS A 133 42.31 -6.52 -6.82
C HIS A 133 41.63 -7.52 -7.78
N CYS A 134 40.31 -7.56 -7.82
CA CYS A 134 39.54 -8.43 -8.69
C CYS A 134 39.83 -8.17 -10.17
N ASN A 135 39.91 -6.91 -10.59
CA ASN A 135 40.20 -6.53 -11.97
C ASN A 135 41.67 -6.77 -12.33
N THR A 136 42.61 -6.61 -11.41
CA THR A 136 44.03 -6.85 -11.61
C THR A 136 44.33 -8.33 -11.75
N THR A 137 43.69 -9.18 -10.95
CA THR A 137 43.84 -10.64 -11.09
C THR A 137 43.13 -11.19 -12.32
N GLY A 138 42.10 -10.47 -12.81
CA GLY A 138 41.28 -10.89 -13.95
C GLY A 138 40.50 -12.18 -13.72
N THR A 139 40.28 -12.58 -12.45
CA THR A 139 39.59 -13.81 -12.08
C THR A 139 38.49 -13.54 -11.04
N CYS A 140 37.46 -14.35 -11.06
CA CYS A 140 36.40 -14.30 -10.03
C CYS A 140 36.99 -14.60 -8.64
N ILE A 141 36.60 -13.82 -7.65
CA ILE A 141 37.10 -13.96 -6.27
C ILE A 141 35.97 -14.46 -5.38
N ASN A 142 36.18 -15.61 -4.75
CA ASN A 142 35.29 -16.11 -3.69
C ASN A 142 35.68 -15.47 -2.36
N LEU A 143 34.71 -14.83 -1.73
CA LEU A 143 34.87 -14.11 -0.47
C LEU A 143 33.96 -14.72 0.60
N LYS A 144 34.43 -14.78 1.85
CA LYS A 144 33.62 -15.16 3.01
C LYS A 144 33.53 -13.97 3.94
N SER A 145 32.33 -13.56 4.29
CA SER A 145 32.11 -12.50 5.26
C SER A 145 32.35 -13.02 6.68
N SER A 146 33.16 -12.30 7.48
CA SER A 146 33.39 -12.62 8.89
C SER A 146 32.20 -12.25 9.78
N ALA A 147 31.37 -11.32 9.35
CA ALA A 147 30.21 -10.82 10.11
C ALA A 147 28.94 -11.67 9.91
N HIS A 148 28.82 -12.35 8.75
CA HIS A 148 27.64 -13.13 8.37
C HIS A 148 28.04 -14.53 7.93
N GLN A 149 28.16 -15.45 8.88
CA GLN A 149 28.73 -16.80 8.72
C GLN A 149 28.07 -17.70 7.66
N SER A 150 26.94 -17.31 7.06
CA SER A 150 26.16 -18.14 6.13
C SER A 150 26.14 -17.66 4.68
N ARG A 151 26.77 -16.53 4.35
CA ARG A 151 26.75 -15.97 2.98
C ARG A 151 28.04 -16.29 2.25
N ASN A 152 27.91 -16.92 1.08
CA ASN A 152 29.00 -17.01 0.11
C ASN A 152 28.92 -15.80 -0.81
N LEU A 153 30.05 -15.14 -1.02
CA LEU A 153 30.17 -13.94 -1.85
C LEU A 153 31.06 -14.25 -3.04
N LEU A 154 30.66 -13.83 -4.22
CA LEU A 154 31.43 -13.92 -5.45
C LEU A 154 31.60 -12.52 -6.03
N MET A 155 32.83 -12.07 -6.25
CA MET A 155 33.12 -10.84 -6.97
C MET A 155 33.58 -11.17 -8.38
N LEU A 156 32.91 -10.64 -9.38
CA LEU A 156 33.20 -10.78 -10.79
C LEU A 156 34.00 -9.57 -11.28
N PRO A 157 35.14 -9.73 -11.97
CA PRO A 157 35.83 -8.62 -12.62
C PRO A 157 35.00 -8.06 -13.78
N ARG A 158 35.29 -6.81 -14.20
CA ARG A 158 34.58 -6.13 -15.30
C ARG A 158 34.47 -6.99 -16.57
N TYR A 159 35.54 -7.65 -16.97
CA TYR A 159 35.55 -8.45 -18.18
C TYR A 159 34.49 -9.57 -18.12
N ASP A 160 34.50 -10.37 -17.05
CA ASP A 160 33.58 -11.49 -16.89
C ASP A 160 32.15 -11.00 -16.72
N ALA A 161 31.96 -9.92 -15.96
CA ALA A 161 30.66 -9.29 -15.77
C ALA A 161 30.03 -8.87 -17.11
N VAL A 162 30.81 -8.23 -17.99
CA VAL A 162 30.33 -7.80 -19.32
C VAL A 162 30.01 -9.01 -20.20
N GLN A 163 30.85 -10.07 -20.17
CA GLN A 163 30.56 -11.31 -20.91
C GLN A 163 29.28 -12.01 -20.46
N MET A 164 28.92 -11.85 -19.19
CA MET A 164 27.65 -12.36 -18.62
C MET A 164 26.47 -11.43 -18.86
N GLY A 165 26.65 -10.30 -19.56
CA GLY A 165 25.56 -9.36 -19.90
C GLY A 165 25.33 -8.23 -18.90
N PHE A 166 26.18 -8.03 -17.90
CA PHE A 166 26.10 -6.89 -17.00
C PHE A 166 26.52 -5.58 -17.70
N PRO A 167 26.03 -4.40 -17.24
CA PRO A 167 26.37 -3.12 -17.87
C PRO A 167 27.86 -2.84 -17.87
N THR A 168 28.39 -2.27 -18.95
CA THR A 168 29.81 -1.87 -19.10
C THR A 168 30.22 -0.77 -18.09
N THR A 169 29.27 -0.08 -17.47
CA THR A 169 29.50 0.90 -16.41
C THR A 169 29.92 0.28 -15.08
N ALA A 170 29.65 -1.01 -14.89
CA ALA A 170 30.09 -1.72 -13.70
C ALA A 170 31.59 -2.06 -13.78
N ALA A 171 32.36 -1.67 -12.77
CA ALA A 171 33.76 -2.06 -12.61
C ALA A 171 33.89 -3.45 -12.00
N ALA A 172 32.95 -3.85 -11.15
CA ALA A 172 32.82 -5.21 -10.64
C ALA A 172 31.36 -5.51 -10.30
N VAL A 173 31.03 -6.81 -10.22
CA VAL A 173 29.73 -7.29 -9.76
C VAL A 173 29.94 -8.16 -8.53
N LEU A 174 29.27 -7.82 -7.42
CA LEU A 174 29.28 -8.62 -6.21
C LEU A 174 27.97 -9.40 -6.11
N ILE A 175 28.06 -10.71 -5.97
CA ILE A 175 26.92 -11.61 -5.81
C ILE A 175 27.03 -12.27 -4.44
N ALA A 176 25.96 -12.18 -3.65
CA ALA A 176 25.83 -12.83 -2.35
C ALA A 176 24.77 -13.93 -2.41
N THR A 177 25.11 -15.14 -2.02
CA THR A 177 24.12 -16.23 -1.95
C THR A 177 23.81 -16.57 -0.51
N GLN A 178 22.52 -16.64 -0.18
CA GLN A 178 22.02 -17.17 1.08
C GLN A 178 21.34 -18.52 0.81
N ARG A 179 21.62 -19.52 1.65
CA ARG A 179 20.94 -20.82 1.55
C ARG A 179 19.61 -20.76 2.27
N ASP A 180 18.60 -20.20 1.65
CA ASP A 180 17.21 -20.26 2.15
C ASP A 180 16.41 -21.22 1.26
N THR A 181 15.99 -22.33 1.81
CA THR A 181 15.15 -23.34 1.13
C THR A 181 13.70 -23.29 1.58
N THR A 182 13.29 -22.29 2.34
CA THR A 182 11.97 -22.24 3.02
C THR A 182 10.82 -22.24 2.02
N ASN A 183 10.91 -21.44 0.95
CA ASN A 183 9.86 -21.37 -0.09
C ASN A 183 9.71 -22.66 -0.86
N ALA A 184 10.84 -23.22 -1.31
CA ALA A 184 10.81 -24.48 -2.06
C ALA A 184 10.34 -25.64 -1.21
N LEU A 185 10.69 -25.64 0.08
CA LEU A 185 10.20 -26.65 1.01
C LEU A 185 8.68 -26.54 1.22
N ALA A 186 8.13 -25.32 1.35
CA ALA A 186 6.70 -25.12 1.49
C ALA A 186 5.93 -25.58 0.25
N ASP A 187 6.41 -25.25 -0.93
CA ASP A 187 5.80 -25.69 -2.20
C ASP A 187 5.94 -27.20 -2.40
N PHE A 188 7.12 -27.76 -2.12
CA PHE A 188 7.37 -29.19 -2.15
C PHE A 188 6.44 -29.95 -1.21
N ALA A 189 6.27 -29.43 0.00
CA ALA A 189 5.38 -30.02 1.01
C ALA A 189 3.91 -30.01 0.55
N LYS A 190 3.47 -28.94 -0.07
CA LYS A 190 2.12 -28.78 -0.61
C LYS A 190 1.88 -29.71 -1.81
N SER A 191 2.80 -29.73 -2.78
CA SER A 191 2.68 -30.54 -4.00
C SER A 191 2.69 -32.05 -3.72
N HIS A 192 3.38 -32.48 -2.66
CA HIS A 192 3.48 -33.91 -2.29
C HIS A 192 2.61 -34.27 -1.07
N ALA A 193 1.71 -33.38 -0.64
CA ALA A 193 0.81 -33.58 0.50
C ALA A 193 1.53 -34.11 1.75
N LEU A 194 2.63 -33.45 2.14
CA LEU A 194 3.40 -33.82 3.33
C LEU A 194 2.68 -33.39 4.60
N THR A 195 2.72 -34.22 5.63
CA THR A 195 2.22 -33.87 6.97
C THR A 195 3.22 -32.97 7.71
N SER A 196 2.76 -32.28 8.78
CA SER A 196 3.62 -31.38 9.58
C SER A 196 4.89 -32.07 10.09
N ARG A 197 4.82 -33.36 10.50
CA ARG A 197 5.98 -34.15 10.94
C ARG A 197 6.93 -34.51 9.80
N GLU A 198 6.39 -34.77 8.61
CA GLU A 198 7.18 -35.02 7.41
C GLU A 198 7.89 -33.74 6.94
N ILE A 199 7.22 -32.59 7.04
CA ILE A 199 7.83 -31.27 6.74
C ILE A 199 8.96 -30.95 7.71
N GLU A 200 8.75 -31.13 9.01
CA GLU A 200 9.77 -30.94 10.06
C GLU A 200 11.02 -31.78 9.76
N MET A 201 10.83 -33.06 9.42
CA MET A 201 11.92 -33.94 9.02
C MET A 201 12.68 -33.45 7.80
N VAL A 202 11.96 -33.15 6.73
CA VAL A 202 12.58 -32.69 5.47
C VAL A 202 13.34 -31.39 5.69
N LYS A 203 12.83 -30.48 6.52
CA LYS A 203 13.50 -29.22 6.89
C LYS A 203 14.84 -29.47 7.58
N LEU A 204 14.89 -30.37 8.56
CA LEU A 204 16.12 -30.72 9.28
C LEU A 204 17.15 -31.36 8.33
N LEU A 205 16.70 -32.30 7.49
CA LEU A 205 17.58 -32.96 6.50
C LEU A 205 18.12 -31.98 5.44
N ALA A 206 17.28 -31.05 4.95
CA ALA A 206 17.68 -30.02 3.98
C ALA A 206 18.72 -29.05 4.55
N ASN A 207 18.70 -28.83 5.86
CA ASN A 207 19.68 -28.02 6.59
C ASN A 207 20.99 -28.78 6.89
N GLY A 208 21.11 -30.05 6.47
CA GLY A 208 22.34 -30.84 6.61
C GLY A 208 22.41 -31.69 7.87
N THR A 209 21.30 -31.83 8.62
CA THR A 209 21.24 -32.71 9.78
C THR A 209 21.15 -34.16 9.30
N ASP A 210 21.87 -35.08 9.90
CA ASP A 210 21.73 -36.50 9.58
C ASP A 210 20.44 -37.10 10.17
N LEU A 211 20.06 -38.30 9.73
CA LEU A 211 18.79 -38.91 10.14
C LEU A 211 18.74 -39.23 11.64
N LYS A 212 19.90 -39.53 12.27
CA LYS A 212 19.99 -39.87 13.69
C LYS A 212 19.78 -38.62 14.55
N ASP A 213 20.42 -37.53 14.18
CA ASP A 213 20.25 -36.24 14.85
C ASP A 213 18.86 -35.64 14.56
N THR A 214 18.33 -35.83 13.35
CA THR A 214 16.95 -35.47 13.00
C THR A 214 15.94 -36.17 13.91
N ALA A 215 16.09 -37.49 14.15
CA ALA A 215 15.24 -38.23 15.07
C ALA A 215 15.28 -37.63 16.48
N LYS A 216 16.49 -37.27 16.95
CA LYS A 216 16.71 -36.65 18.26
C LYS A 216 16.04 -35.27 18.37
N HIS A 217 16.18 -34.43 17.36
CA HIS A 217 15.50 -33.10 17.30
C HIS A 217 13.99 -33.21 17.28
N MET A 218 13.46 -34.19 16.56
CA MET A 218 12.01 -34.45 16.49
C MET A 218 11.43 -35.15 17.73
N GLY A 219 12.27 -35.59 18.67
CA GLY A 219 11.85 -36.35 19.86
C GLY A 219 11.27 -37.70 19.54
N VAL A 220 11.76 -38.40 18.49
CA VAL A 220 11.28 -39.72 18.04
C VAL A 220 12.43 -40.73 18.00
N THR A 221 12.07 -42.01 17.94
CA THR A 221 13.07 -43.07 17.74
C THR A 221 13.63 -43.05 16.33
N TYR A 222 14.86 -43.55 16.13
CA TYR A 222 15.48 -43.68 14.83
C TYR A 222 14.60 -44.47 13.82
N GLU A 223 13.97 -45.54 14.28
CA GLU A 223 13.06 -46.33 13.43
C GLU A 223 11.79 -45.56 13.04
N SER A 224 11.27 -44.71 13.93
CA SER A 224 10.18 -43.80 13.61
C SER A 224 10.60 -42.77 12.56
N ALA A 225 11.78 -42.15 12.71
CA ALA A 225 12.31 -41.22 11.73
C ALA A 225 12.52 -41.86 10.38
N ARG A 226 13.08 -43.08 10.35
CA ARG A 226 13.23 -43.88 9.13
C ARG A 226 11.89 -44.17 8.45
N SER A 227 10.85 -44.44 9.23
CA SER A 227 9.49 -44.65 8.71
C SER A 227 8.88 -43.37 8.13
N TYR A 228 9.12 -42.20 8.74
CA TYR A 228 8.72 -40.92 8.19
C TYR A 228 9.44 -40.67 6.86
N LEU A 229 10.76 -40.85 6.79
CA LEU A 229 11.54 -40.63 5.58
C LEU A 229 11.09 -41.55 4.44
N LYS A 230 10.78 -42.84 4.73
CA LYS A 230 10.22 -43.77 3.76
C LYS A 230 8.91 -43.27 3.17
N ARG A 231 8.02 -42.70 4.00
CA ARG A 231 6.76 -42.12 3.52
C ARG A 231 6.98 -40.87 2.67
N VAL A 232 7.95 -40.02 3.04
CA VAL A 232 8.34 -38.88 2.22
C VAL A 232 8.80 -39.36 0.84
N PHE A 233 9.68 -40.35 0.77
CA PHE A 233 10.12 -40.94 -0.51
C PHE A 233 8.96 -41.47 -1.35
N GLN A 234 8.02 -42.18 -0.71
CA GLN A 234 6.84 -42.69 -1.40
C GLN A 234 5.95 -41.60 -1.97
N LYS A 235 5.80 -40.48 -1.24
CA LYS A 235 4.99 -39.34 -1.67
C LYS A 235 5.70 -38.47 -2.73
N SER A 236 7.01 -38.29 -2.61
CA SER A 236 7.79 -37.44 -3.50
C SER A 236 8.32 -38.14 -4.76
N GLY A 237 8.32 -39.48 -4.77
CA GLY A 237 8.94 -40.26 -5.84
C GLY A 237 10.47 -40.29 -5.78
N CYS A 238 11.11 -39.68 -4.78
CA CYS A 238 12.56 -39.69 -4.62
C CYS A 238 13.04 -41.06 -4.13
N ALA A 239 14.17 -41.52 -4.68
CA ALA A 239 14.76 -42.82 -4.30
C ALA A 239 15.78 -42.70 -3.14
N SER A 240 16.28 -41.51 -2.86
CA SER A 240 17.32 -41.27 -1.84
C SER A 240 17.18 -39.93 -1.15
N GLN A 241 17.82 -39.80 0.02
CA GLN A 241 17.89 -38.52 0.72
C GLN A 241 18.63 -37.45 -0.11
N ALA A 242 19.68 -37.85 -0.84
CA ALA A 242 20.42 -36.92 -1.70
C ALA A 242 19.51 -36.39 -2.82
N GLU A 243 18.72 -37.24 -3.45
CA GLU A 243 17.76 -36.86 -4.49
C GLU A 243 16.66 -35.94 -3.96
N LEU A 244 16.14 -36.24 -2.76
CA LEU A 244 15.15 -35.40 -2.07
C LEU A 244 15.70 -33.99 -1.81
N ILE A 245 16.92 -33.90 -1.25
CA ILE A 245 17.56 -32.61 -0.96
C ILE A 245 17.85 -31.86 -2.25
N GLU A 246 18.29 -32.55 -3.28
CA GLU A 246 18.58 -31.94 -4.59
C GLU A 246 17.31 -31.42 -5.27
N ALA A 247 16.20 -32.16 -5.21
CA ALA A 247 14.92 -31.73 -5.74
C ALA A 247 14.45 -30.42 -5.08
N ILE A 248 14.59 -30.29 -3.76
CA ILE A 248 14.23 -29.09 -3.02
C ILE A 248 15.19 -27.94 -3.38
N ARG A 249 16.51 -28.18 -3.45
CA ARG A 249 17.52 -27.16 -3.74
C ARG A 249 17.45 -26.60 -5.17
N ARG A 250 17.07 -27.42 -6.14
CA ARG A 250 16.89 -27.00 -7.53
C ARG A 250 15.56 -26.31 -7.81
N ALA A 251 14.64 -26.30 -6.86
CA ALA A 251 13.36 -25.67 -7.07
C ALA A 251 13.52 -24.16 -7.36
N PRO A 252 12.89 -23.62 -8.45
CA PRO A 252 13.03 -22.22 -8.83
C PRO A 252 12.62 -21.23 -7.74
N LEU A 253 11.70 -21.64 -6.84
CA LEU A 253 11.27 -20.81 -5.71
C LEU A 253 12.37 -20.49 -4.70
N ASN A 254 13.48 -21.26 -4.66
CA ASN A 254 14.65 -20.91 -3.86
C ASN A 254 15.38 -19.65 -4.34
N LEU A 255 15.12 -19.22 -5.56
CA LEU A 255 15.67 -17.97 -6.11
C LEU A 255 14.90 -16.74 -5.62
N LEU A 256 13.69 -16.94 -5.10
CA LEU A 256 12.84 -15.86 -4.62
C LEU A 256 12.92 -15.74 -3.09
N LYS A 257 12.94 -14.50 -2.61
CA LYS A 257 12.77 -14.25 -1.18
C LYS A 257 11.47 -14.88 -0.69
N THR A 258 11.53 -15.52 0.46
CA THR A 258 10.31 -15.85 1.18
C THR A 258 9.65 -14.52 1.54
N ARG A 259 8.53 -14.20 0.90
CA ARG A 259 7.57 -13.33 1.57
C ARG A 259 7.17 -14.12 2.80
N VAL A 260 7.76 -13.80 3.95
CA VAL A 260 7.12 -14.11 5.23
C VAL A 260 5.79 -13.38 5.11
N PRO A 261 4.65 -14.09 5.02
CA PRO A 261 3.39 -13.39 5.19
C PRO A 261 3.54 -12.78 6.57
N ASP A 262 3.52 -11.44 6.62
CA ASP A 262 3.34 -10.78 7.88
C ASP A 262 2.07 -11.40 8.44
N GLU A 263 2.23 -12.19 9.45
CA GLU A 263 1.30 -13.04 10.16
C GLU A 263 0.04 -13.45 9.37
N SER A 264 -0.05 -14.69 9.07
CA SER A 264 -1.04 -15.51 8.38
C SER A 264 -2.53 -15.11 8.46
N ASP A 265 -2.92 -14.15 9.27
CA ASP A 265 -4.31 -13.77 9.52
C ASP A 265 -4.91 -12.91 8.38
N LEU A 266 -4.13 -12.09 7.69
CA LEU A 266 -4.64 -11.27 6.58
C LEU A 266 -5.10 -12.11 5.38
N LEU A 267 -4.46 -13.23 5.11
CA LEU A 267 -4.89 -14.12 4.02
C LEU A 267 -6.26 -14.75 4.31
N ASN A 268 -6.60 -14.95 5.59
CA ASN A 268 -7.88 -15.55 5.99
C ASN A 268 -9.04 -14.56 5.97
N VAL A 269 -8.78 -13.25 6.03
CA VAL A 269 -9.82 -12.21 6.01
C VAL A 269 -10.13 -11.68 4.61
N ARG A 270 -9.20 -11.84 3.65
CA ARG A 270 -9.42 -11.47 2.24
C ARG A 270 -10.34 -12.47 1.56
N ARG A 271 -11.29 -11.98 0.78
CA ARG A 271 -12.23 -12.75 -0.02
C ARG A 271 -12.24 -12.23 -1.44
N LEU A 272 -12.36 -13.14 -2.40
CA LEU A 272 -12.56 -12.82 -3.81
C LEU A 272 -13.91 -13.37 -4.24
N LEU A 273 -14.70 -12.53 -4.89
CA LEU A 273 -16.02 -12.85 -5.42
C LEU A 273 -16.03 -12.63 -6.92
N ARG A 274 -16.47 -13.62 -7.68
CA ARG A 274 -16.79 -13.48 -9.10
C ARG A 274 -18.19 -12.89 -9.21
N LEU A 275 -18.29 -11.70 -9.79
CA LEU A 275 -19.56 -11.02 -10.00
C LEU A 275 -20.30 -11.59 -11.23
N PRO A 276 -21.64 -11.39 -11.35
CA PRO A 276 -22.41 -11.86 -12.49
C PRO A 276 -21.94 -11.31 -13.86
N ASP A 277 -21.36 -10.11 -13.89
CA ASP A 277 -20.80 -9.51 -15.10
C ASP A 277 -19.40 -10.03 -15.45
N GLY A 278 -18.89 -10.98 -14.68
CA GLY A 278 -17.59 -11.62 -14.89
C GLY A 278 -16.41 -10.95 -14.21
N ARG A 279 -16.58 -9.76 -13.60
CA ARG A 279 -15.53 -9.09 -12.83
C ARG A 279 -15.21 -9.85 -11.55
N GLN A 280 -13.97 -9.69 -11.09
CA GLN A 280 -13.54 -10.07 -9.75
C GLN A 280 -13.71 -8.88 -8.80
N LEU A 281 -14.28 -9.11 -7.64
CA LEU A 281 -14.40 -8.15 -6.55
C LEU A 281 -13.67 -8.70 -5.32
N GLU A 282 -12.76 -7.90 -4.75
CA GLU A 282 -12.14 -8.19 -3.46
C GLU A 282 -12.90 -7.49 -2.34
N TYR A 283 -13.00 -8.16 -1.19
CA TYR A 283 -13.48 -7.56 0.05
C TYR A 283 -12.83 -8.24 1.25
N PHE A 284 -12.81 -7.55 2.37
CA PHE A 284 -12.34 -8.10 3.64
C PHE A 284 -13.54 -8.47 4.50
N CYS A 285 -13.43 -9.59 5.24
CA CYS A 285 -14.44 -10.01 6.18
C CYS A 285 -13.76 -10.38 7.51
N LEU A 286 -14.02 -9.56 8.54
CA LEU A 286 -13.38 -9.64 9.85
C LEU A 286 -14.39 -9.82 10.96
N GLY A 287 -13.92 -10.38 12.08
CA GLY A 287 -14.74 -10.64 13.26
C GLY A 287 -15.56 -11.94 13.15
N PRO A 288 -16.38 -12.23 14.17
CA PRO A 288 -17.13 -13.49 14.25
C PRO A 288 -18.17 -13.59 13.13
N LYS A 289 -18.27 -14.75 12.51
CA LYS A 289 -19.23 -15.02 11.42
C LYS A 289 -20.68 -14.75 11.83
N THR A 290 -21.01 -14.94 13.11
CA THR A 290 -22.33 -14.70 13.69
C THR A 290 -22.50 -13.28 14.21
N GLY A 291 -21.47 -12.44 14.08
CA GLY A 291 -21.52 -11.04 14.50
C GLY A 291 -22.50 -10.21 13.68
N TYR A 292 -22.92 -9.09 14.25
CA TYR A 292 -23.79 -8.13 13.56
C TYR A 292 -23.08 -7.53 12.35
N PRO A 293 -23.67 -7.58 11.13
CA PRO A 293 -22.98 -7.15 9.91
C PRO A 293 -22.89 -5.61 9.81
N VAL A 294 -21.67 -5.10 9.69
CA VAL A 294 -21.40 -3.69 9.38
C VAL A 294 -20.56 -3.63 8.09
N LEU A 295 -21.07 -2.95 7.07
CA LEU A 295 -20.32 -2.64 5.87
C LEU A 295 -19.55 -1.33 6.06
N SER A 296 -18.23 -1.39 5.88
CA SER A 296 -17.35 -0.23 5.95
C SER A 296 -16.95 0.25 4.57
N PHE A 297 -17.28 1.50 4.25
CA PHE A 297 -16.87 2.18 3.04
C PHE A 297 -15.75 3.17 3.39
N ASP A 298 -14.52 2.80 3.09
CA ASP A 298 -13.35 3.54 3.51
C ASP A 298 -13.09 4.80 2.67
N ALA A 299 -12.30 5.71 3.22
CA ALA A 299 -11.70 6.82 2.49
C ALA A 299 -10.72 6.31 1.41
N LEU A 300 -10.12 7.24 0.69
CA LEU A 300 -9.09 6.94 -0.31
C LEU A 300 -7.90 6.18 0.31
N ALA A 301 -7.50 6.57 1.53
CA ALA A 301 -6.46 5.92 2.32
C ALA A 301 -6.90 5.99 3.80
N GLY A 302 -7.88 5.18 4.19
CA GLY A 302 -8.62 5.40 5.44
C GLY A 302 -8.60 4.26 6.44
N ALA A 303 -9.71 4.03 7.12
CA ALA A 303 -9.85 3.18 8.30
C ALA A 303 -9.46 1.70 8.13
N THR A 304 -9.39 1.20 6.92
CA THR A 304 -8.82 -0.12 6.62
C THR A 304 -7.37 -0.25 7.09
N ILE A 305 -6.72 0.87 7.38
CA ILE A 305 -5.34 0.91 7.87
C ILE A 305 -5.17 0.09 9.16
N ASP A 306 -6.12 0.18 10.10
CA ASP A 306 -6.05 -0.56 11.34
C ASP A 306 -6.37 -2.03 11.13
N VAL A 307 -7.24 -2.33 10.18
CA VAL A 307 -7.56 -3.70 9.77
C VAL A 307 -6.34 -4.39 9.16
N LEU A 308 -5.65 -3.72 8.24
CA LEU A 308 -4.49 -4.28 7.55
C LEU A 308 -3.19 -4.20 8.36
N GLY A 309 -3.08 -3.23 9.27
CA GLY A 309 -1.86 -2.95 10.01
C GLY A 309 -1.83 -3.43 11.45
N ALA A 310 -2.98 -3.63 12.10
CA ALA A 310 -3.09 -4.15 13.47
C ALA A 310 -4.27 -5.13 13.60
N PRO A 311 -4.29 -6.23 12.82
CA PRO A 311 -5.43 -7.13 12.76
C PRO A 311 -5.82 -7.72 14.11
N LYS A 312 -4.87 -7.98 15.01
CA LYS A 312 -5.16 -8.52 16.35
C LYS A 312 -6.00 -7.56 17.19
N HIS A 313 -5.66 -6.27 17.21
CA HIS A 313 -6.45 -5.26 17.95
C HIS A 313 -7.85 -5.10 17.35
N CYS A 314 -7.93 -5.05 16.02
CA CYS A 314 -9.19 -4.98 15.31
C CYS A 314 -10.06 -6.20 15.62
N LEU A 315 -9.53 -7.41 15.50
CA LEU A 315 -10.25 -8.65 15.76
C LEU A 315 -10.76 -8.73 17.20
N THR A 316 -9.91 -8.40 18.20
CA THR A 316 -10.32 -8.36 19.61
C THR A 316 -11.48 -7.39 19.84
N PHE A 317 -11.45 -6.22 19.18
CA PHE A 317 -12.55 -5.25 19.26
C PHE A 317 -13.84 -5.79 18.66
N LEU A 318 -13.75 -6.35 17.44
CA LEU A 318 -14.90 -6.91 16.72
C LEU A 318 -15.51 -8.11 17.48
N GLU A 319 -14.69 -8.93 18.11
CA GLU A 319 -15.13 -10.02 18.98
C GLU A 319 -15.86 -9.48 20.22
N LYS A 320 -15.27 -8.48 20.90
CA LYS A 320 -15.87 -7.84 22.10
C LYS A 320 -17.28 -7.32 21.86
N TYR A 321 -17.50 -6.68 20.71
CA TYR A 321 -18.79 -6.08 20.36
C TYR A 321 -19.65 -7.00 19.45
N HIS A 322 -19.17 -8.20 19.18
CA HIS A 322 -19.84 -9.19 18.31
C HIS A 322 -20.21 -8.60 16.94
N ILE A 323 -19.23 -7.96 16.29
CA ILE A 323 -19.39 -7.30 14.99
C ILE A 323 -18.71 -8.12 13.90
N ARG A 324 -19.41 -8.29 12.78
CA ARG A 324 -18.87 -8.80 11.53
C ARG A 324 -18.65 -7.63 10.58
N LEU A 325 -17.40 -7.19 10.47
CA LEU A 325 -17.01 -6.08 9.62
C LEU A 325 -16.72 -6.57 8.21
N ILE A 326 -17.36 -5.96 7.21
CA ILE A 326 -17.17 -6.25 5.80
C ILE A 326 -16.69 -4.98 5.12
N VAL A 327 -15.54 -5.06 4.44
CA VAL A 327 -14.91 -3.91 3.78
C VAL A 327 -14.80 -4.20 2.28
N PRO A 328 -15.73 -3.71 1.45
CA PRO A 328 -15.67 -3.89 0.00
C PRO A 328 -14.55 -3.06 -0.60
N CYS A 329 -13.73 -3.66 -1.46
CA CYS A 329 -12.73 -2.94 -2.25
C CYS A 329 -13.39 -2.38 -3.51
N ARG A 330 -13.33 -1.06 -3.68
CA ARG A 330 -13.94 -0.38 -4.82
C ARG A 330 -13.26 -0.78 -6.15
N PRO A 331 -13.98 -0.69 -7.29
CA PRO A 331 -13.45 -1.08 -8.59
C PRO A 331 -12.11 -0.42 -8.94
N GLY A 332 -11.19 -1.21 -9.50
CA GLY A 332 -9.83 -0.79 -9.84
C GLY A 332 -8.90 -0.59 -8.64
N GLY A 333 -9.34 -0.92 -7.42
CA GLY A 333 -8.51 -0.90 -6.23
C GLY A 333 -8.23 -2.31 -5.70
N PHE A 334 -7.08 -2.50 -5.05
CA PHE A 334 -6.65 -3.79 -4.54
C PHE A 334 -6.66 -4.85 -5.67
N ARG A 335 -7.45 -5.92 -5.54
CA ARG A 335 -7.62 -6.96 -6.57
C ARG A 335 -9.00 -6.93 -7.23
N SER A 336 -9.76 -5.84 -7.06
CA SER A 336 -11.05 -5.66 -7.70
C SER A 336 -10.87 -5.15 -9.12
N ASP A 337 -11.48 -5.82 -10.10
CA ASP A 337 -11.42 -5.40 -11.50
C ASP A 337 -11.99 -3.98 -11.67
N LEU A 338 -11.39 -3.21 -12.58
CA LEU A 338 -11.83 -1.86 -12.89
C LEU A 338 -13.22 -1.88 -13.53
N LYS A 339 -14.09 -1.00 -13.07
CA LYS A 339 -15.34 -0.61 -13.70
C LYS A 339 -15.55 0.88 -13.52
N ILE A 340 -15.80 1.57 -14.60
CA ILE A 340 -16.11 3.00 -14.55
C ILE A 340 -17.59 3.14 -14.22
N PHE A 341 -17.88 3.62 -13.02
CA PHE A 341 -19.23 3.94 -12.57
C PHE A 341 -19.64 5.32 -13.10
N LYS A 342 -20.93 5.49 -13.38
CA LYS A 342 -21.54 6.77 -13.73
C LYS A 342 -22.26 7.41 -12.56
N SER A 343 -22.64 6.59 -11.58
CA SER A 343 -23.31 6.96 -10.35
C SER A 343 -22.68 6.26 -9.17
N LEU A 344 -22.72 6.87 -7.99
CA LEU A 344 -22.35 6.21 -6.72
C LEU A 344 -23.28 5.03 -6.41
N ARG A 345 -24.49 5.02 -6.97
CA ARG A 345 -25.47 3.92 -6.87
C ARG A 345 -25.04 2.67 -7.65
N ASP A 346 -24.19 2.82 -8.67
CA ASP A 346 -23.70 1.69 -9.49
C ASP A 346 -22.91 0.66 -8.68
N PHE A 347 -22.52 1.01 -7.44
CA PHE A 347 -21.87 0.08 -6.52
C PHE A 347 -22.86 -0.84 -5.77
N ALA A 348 -24.15 -0.49 -5.71
CA ALA A 348 -25.15 -1.26 -4.98
C ALA A 348 -25.31 -2.73 -5.46
N PRO A 349 -25.30 -3.05 -6.76
CA PRO A 349 -25.32 -4.43 -7.23
C PRO A 349 -24.10 -5.26 -6.81
N ASP A 350 -22.90 -4.64 -6.78
CA ASP A 350 -21.68 -5.30 -6.35
C ASP A 350 -21.76 -5.62 -4.83
N ILE A 351 -22.32 -4.70 -4.04
CA ILE A 351 -22.57 -4.88 -2.61
C ILE A 351 -23.62 -5.98 -2.37
N ASP A 352 -24.72 -5.96 -3.13
CA ASP A 352 -25.76 -7.00 -3.00
C ASP A 352 -25.19 -8.39 -3.28
N ALA A 353 -24.29 -8.53 -4.24
CA ALA A 353 -23.59 -9.81 -4.50
C ALA A 353 -22.75 -10.27 -3.30
N ILE A 354 -22.08 -9.35 -2.58
CA ILE A 354 -21.37 -9.68 -1.33
C ILE A 354 -22.37 -10.14 -0.26
N LEU A 355 -23.45 -9.41 -0.06
CA LEU A 355 -24.48 -9.72 0.94
C LEU A 355 -25.12 -11.09 0.71
N VAL A 356 -25.41 -11.44 -0.54
CA VAL A 356 -25.90 -12.76 -0.92
C VAL A 356 -24.86 -13.84 -0.64
N LYS A 357 -23.59 -13.60 -1.01
CA LYS A 357 -22.48 -14.54 -0.79
C LYS A 357 -22.25 -14.83 0.69
N GLU A 358 -22.43 -13.82 1.54
CA GLU A 358 -22.17 -13.90 2.98
C GLU A 358 -23.42 -14.23 3.81
N ASP A 359 -24.57 -14.48 3.15
CA ASP A 359 -25.87 -14.78 3.76
C ASP A 359 -26.33 -13.70 4.75
N ILE A 360 -26.26 -12.44 4.31
CA ILE A 360 -26.61 -11.26 5.10
C ILE A 360 -27.93 -10.69 4.57
N SER A 361 -28.97 -10.67 5.40
CA SER A 361 -30.26 -10.09 5.05
C SER A 361 -30.38 -8.61 5.44
N ARG A 362 -29.84 -8.24 6.59
CA ARG A 362 -29.83 -6.86 7.12
C ARG A 362 -28.45 -6.50 7.60
N PHE A 363 -28.10 -5.21 7.51
CA PHE A 363 -26.80 -4.69 7.87
C PHE A 363 -26.87 -3.20 8.22
N SER A 364 -25.80 -2.71 8.86
CA SER A 364 -25.56 -1.28 9.01
C SER A 364 -24.36 -0.83 8.20
N ILE A 365 -24.24 0.47 8.01
CA ILE A 365 -23.19 1.08 7.19
C ILE A 365 -22.31 1.98 8.06
N PHE A 366 -21.00 1.86 7.88
CA PHE A 366 -20.01 2.85 8.28
C PHE A 366 -19.36 3.44 7.03
N GLY A 367 -19.42 4.77 6.87
CA GLY A 367 -18.86 5.47 5.71
C GLY A 367 -17.88 6.55 6.13
N LEU A 368 -16.70 6.58 5.50
CA LEU A 368 -15.62 7.51 5.82
C LEU A 368 -15.23 8.35 4.62
N SER A 369 -15.23 9.68 4.75
CA SER A 369 -14.78 10.63 3.72
C SER A 369 -15.46 10.34 2.35
N PHE A 370 -14.73 10.09 1.27
CA PHE A 370 -15.30 9.67 -0.02
C PHE A 370 -16.08 8.36 0.04
N GLY A 371 -15.69 7.45 0.94
CA GLY A 371 -16.46 6.22 1.19
C GLY A 371 -17.85 6.50 1.72
N ALA A 372 -18.05 7.59 2.45
CA ALA A 372 -19.39 8.01 2.92
C ALA A 372 -20.34 8.29 1.74
N ASN A 373 -19.83 8.85 0.65
CA ASN A 373 -20.65 9.11 -0.54
C ASN A 373 -21.08 7.81 -1.22
N SER A 374 -20.15 6.85 -1.35
CA SER A 374 -20.47 5.49 -1.84
C SER A 374 -21.47 4.79 -0.92
N ALA A 375 -21.34 4.96 0.40
CA ALA A 375 -22.26 4.45 1.40
C ALA A 375 -23.69 4.98 1.21
N LEU A 376 -23.83 6.30 0.95
CA LEU A 376 -25.13 6.93 0.68
C LEU A 376 -25.74 6.45 -0.64
N GLY A 377 -24.93 6.30 -1.70
CA GLY A 377 -25.40 5.75 -2.98
C GLY A 377 -25.91 4.31 -2.83
N VAL A 378 -25.18 3.47 -2.11
CA VAL A 378 -25.60 2.09 -1.78
C VAL A 378 -26.82 2.08 -0.89
N ALA A 379 -26.86 2.93 0.15
CA ALA A 379 -28.00 3.02 1.07
C ALA A 379 -29.27 3.45 0.35
N HIS A 380 -29.20 4.37 -0.61
CA HIS A 380 -30.35 4.79 -1.41
C HIS A 380 -31.07 3.62 -2.07
N ASP A 381 -30.31 2.68 -2.65
CA ASP A 381 -30.89 1.54 -3.38
C ASP A 381 -31.22 0.33 -2.50
N LEU A 382 -30.44 0.14 -1.42
CA LEU A 382 -30.58 -1.00 -0.50
C LEU A 382 -31.19 -0.64 0.85
N GLN A 383 -31.81 0.55 1.02
CA GLN A 383 -32.29 1.05 2.32
C GLN A 383 -33.25 0.09 3.03
N HIS A 384 -34.01 -0.75 2.32
CA HIS A 384 -34.90 -1.74 2.89
C HIS A 384 -34.16 -2.82 3.70
N ARG A 385 -32.83 -2.94 3.54
CA ARG A 385 -31.95 -3.87 4.27
C ARG A 385 -31.02 -3.16 5.26
N VAL A 386 -30.97 -1.82 5.23
CA VAL A 386 -30.07 -1.01 6.07
C VAL A 386 -30.77 -0.63 7.37
N ASP A 387 -30.15 -0.93 8.52
CA ASP A 387 -30.71 -0.60 9.84
C ASP A 387 -30.34 0.82 10.27
N ARG A 388 -29.10 1.23 10.05
CA ARG A 388 -28.56 2.57 10.33
C ARG A 388 -27.30 2.87 9.55
N ILE A 389 -26.94 4.13 9.51
CA ILE A 389 -25.75 4.64 8.85
C ILE A 389 -24.96 5.51 9.84
N VAL A 390 -23.65 5.29 9.93
CA VAL A 390 -22.72 6.17 10.64
C VAL A 390 -21.72 6.71 9.63
N LEU A 391 -21.61 8.03 9.53
CA LEU A 391 -20.70 8.70 8.62
C LEU A 391 -19.63 9.45 9.41
N SER A 392 -18.39 9.37 8.96
CA SER A 392 -17.25 10.11 9.53
C SER A 392 -16.65 11.02 8.48
N SER A 393 -16.63 12.33 8.74
CA SER A 393 -16.12 13.36 7.82
C SER A 393 -16.54 13.15 6.36
N PRO A 394 -17.85 12.99 6.07
CA PRO A 394 -18.31 12.79 4.70
C PRO A 394 -17.92 13.98 3.81
N SER A 395 -17.47 13.67 2.61
CA SER A 395 -17.18 14.67 1.60
C SER A 395 -18.48 15.06 0.87
N TYR A 396 -18.81 16.35 0.83
CA TYR A 396 -19.99 16.84 0.13
C TYR A 396 -19.62 17.35 -1.27
N PRO A 397 -20.42 17.10 -2.31
CA PRO A 397 -20.10 17.58 -3.65
C PRO A 397 -19.96 19.10 -3.71
N VAL A 398 -18.80 19.59 -4.15
CA VAL A 398 -18.43 21.02 -4.12
C VAL A 398 -19.50 21.91 -4.73
N TYR A 399 -19.97 21.58 -5.92
CA TYR A 399 -20.94 22.43 -6.62
C TYR A 399 -22.37 22.33 -6.14
N GLN A 400 -22.71 21.34 -5.33
CA GLN A 400 -24.02 21.24 -4.69
C GLN A 400 -24.05 22.00 -3.37
N HIS A 401 -22.90 22.43 -2.85
CA HIS A 401 -22.82 23.24 -1.64
C HIS A 401 -23.30 24.68 -1.93
N PRO A 402 -24.22 25.24 -1.13
CA PRO A 402 -24.77 26.59 -1.38
C PRO A 402 -23.70 27.68 -1.48
N ASN A 403 -22.68 27.61 -0.60
CA ASN A 403 -21.59 28.58 -0.52
C ASN A 403 -20.26 28.01 -1.00
N TRP A 404 -20.27 27.20 -2.06
CA TRP A 404 -19.09 26.47 -2.52
C TRP A 404 -17.87 27.36 -2.79
N ARG A 405 -18.09 28.65 -3.13
CA ARG A 405 -17.01 29.60 -3.37
C ARG A 405 -16.27 30.05 -2.10
N GLU A 406 -16.85 29.86 -0.93
CA GLU A 406 -16.30 30.25 0.38
C GLU A 406 -15.53 29.10 1.06
N LEU A 407 -15.67 27.88 0.54
CA LEU A 407 -15.00 26.69 1.05
C LEU A 407 -13.48 26.75 0.89
N ASP A 408 -12.75 25.87 1.55
CA ASP A 408 -11.28 25.74 1.44
C ASP A 408 -10.84 25.73 -0.02
N GLN A 409 -9.77 26.46 -0.31
CA GLN A 409 -9.30 26.70 -1.68
C GLN A 409 -8.88 25.42 -2.39
N PHE A 410 -8.29 24.47 -1.66
CA PHE A 410 -7.88 23.18 -2.22
C PHE A 410 -9.12 22.36 -2.62
N TYR A 411 -10.12 22.32 -1.75
CA TYR A 411 -11.38 21.63 -2.01
C TYR A 411 -12.10 22.20 -3.24
N VAL A 412 -12.13 23.52 -3.34
CA VAL A 412 -12.72 24.21 -4.51
C VAL A 412 -11.93 23.97 -5.79
N LEU A 413 -10.58 24.02 -5.73
CA LEU A 413 -9.75 23.72 -6.90
C LEU A 413 -10.05 22.30 -7.42
N TRP A 414 -10.13 21.33 -6.52
CA TRP A 414 -10.44 19.96 -6.88
C TRP A 414 -11.77 19.84 -7.61
N GLY A 415 -12.80 20.53 -7.08
CA GLY A 415 -14.11 20.64 -7.73
C GLY A 415 -14.06 21.30 -9.11
N VAL A 416 -13.36 22.44 -9.24
CA VAL A 416 -13.21 23.17 -10.52
C VAL A 416 -12.50 22.30 -11.56
N LEU A 417 -11.39 21.68 -11.20
CA LEU A 417 -10.66 20.79 -12.12
C LEU A 417 -11.51 19.59 -12.56
N GLY A 418 -12.22 18.95 -11.61
CA GLY A 418 -13.06 17.81 -11.92
C GLY A 418 -14.20 18.14 -12.87
N ARG A 419 -14.79 19.34 -12.73
CA ARG A 419 -15.92 19.77 -13.55
C ARG A 419 -15.49 20.30 -14.93
N HIS A 420 -14.46 21.13 -14.98
CA HIS A 420 -14.08 21.85 -16.21
C HIS A 420 -12.92 21.20 -16.96
N TRP A 421 -12.03 20.49 -16.23
CA TRP A 421 -10.86 19.85 -16.81
C TRP A 421 -10.61 18.45 -16.24
N PRO A 422 -11.55 17.52 -16.39
CA PRO A 422 -11.41 16.15 -15.88
C PRO A 422 -10.17 15.43 -16.45
N SER A 423 -9.78 15.76 -17.70
CA SER A 423 -8.55 15.24 -18.30
C SER A 423 -7.27 15.68 -17.56
N MET A 424 -7.29 16.85 -16.93
CA MET A 424 -6.19 17.33 -16.10
C MET A 424 -6.13 16.57 -14.78
N LEU A 425 -7.24 16.35 -14.11
CA LEU A 425 -7.29 15.49 -12.92
C LEU A 425 -6.83 14.06 -13.20
N ARG A 426 -7.23 13.48 -14.35
CA ARG A 426 -6.76 12.15 -14.78
C ARG A 426 -5.24 12.05 -14.87
N ARG A 427 -4.54 13.15 -15.07
CA ARG A 427 -3.07 13.23 -15.10
C ARG A 427 -2.47 13.60 -13.75
N ILE A 428 -3.07 14.55 -13.03
CA ILE A 428 -2.55 15.01 -11.73
C ILE A 428 -2.62 13.90 -10.67
N ILE A 429 -3.72 13.16 -10.57
CA ILE A 429 -3.92 12.15 -9.53
C ILE A 429 -2.83 11.06 -9.55
N PRO A 430 -2.46 10.46 -10.69
CA PRO A 430 -1.35 9.50 -10.74
C PRO A 430 -0.03 10.07 -10.21
N PHE A 431 0.31 11.31 -10.55
CA PHE A 431 1.52 11.97 -10.04
C PHE A 431 1.44 12.24 -8.55
N LEU A 432 0.27 12.66 -8.05
CA LEU A 432 0.05 12.88 -6.64
C LEU A 432 0.19 11.58 -5.82
N VAL A 433 -0.46 10.51 -6.27
CA VAL A 433 -0.34 9.17 -5.65
C VAL A 433 1.13 8.74 -5.60
N ARG A 434 1.85 8.87 -6.71
CA ARG A 434 3.27 8.55 -6.77
C ARG A 434 4.11 9.42 -5.85
N SER A 435 3.88 10.73 -5.82
CA SER A 435 4.57 11.66 -4.91
C SER A 435 4.37 11.27 -3.44
N ILE A 436 3.17 10.86 -3.06
CA ILE A 436 2.88 10.38 -1.70
C ILE A 436 3.67 9.11 -1.41
N LEU A 437 3.69 8.15 -2.33
CA LEU A 437 4.38 6.88 -2.15
C LEU A 437 5.91 7.05 -2.08
N GLN A 438 6.49 7.95 -2.86
CA GLN A 438 7.93 8.22 -2.89
C GLN A 438 8.42 9.11 -1.74
N ASN A 439 7.60 10.08 -1.32
CA ASN A 439 7.96 11.11 -0.35
C ASN A 439 6.87 11.29 0.71
N ARG A 440 6.41 10.20 1.32
CA ARG A 440 5.28 10.19 2.27
C ARG A 440 5.47 11.18 3.41
N ASP A 441 6.66 11.23 4.02
CA ASP A 441 6.90 12.08 5.19
C ASP A 441 6.76 13.56 4.83
N ARG A 442 7.30 13.98 3.69
CA ARG A 442 7.14 15.34 3.17
C ARG A 442 5.67 15.69 2.87
N TYR A 443 4.87 14.72 2.39
CA TYR A 443 3.45 14.92 2.17
C TYR A 443 2.71 15.19 3.49
N PHE A 444 2.94 14.37 4.51
CA PHE A 444 2.29 14.53 5.82
C PHE A 444 2.80 15.75 6.58
N ASP A 445 4.09 16.11 6.48
CA ASP A 445 4.63 17.33 7.07
C ASP A 445 3.94 18.59 6.50
N ARG A 446 3.69 18.61 5.19
CA ARG A 446 2.94 19.72 4.56
C ARG A 446 1.49 19.77 5.02
N TYR A 447 0.84 18.63 5.18
CA TYR A 447 -0.50 18.60 5.76
C TYR A 447 -0.48 19.16 7.18
N CYS A 448 0.41 18.69 8.03
CA CYS A 448 0.57 19.17 9.41
C CYS A 448 0.86 20.68 9.49
N ALA A 449 1.59 21.22 8.55
CA ALA A 449 1.87 22.67 8.49
C ALA A 449 0.63 23.53 8.13
N ARG A 450 -0.40 22.94 7.54
CA ARG A 450 -1.62 23.64 7.09
C ARG A 450 -2.83 23.43 7.99
N THR A 451 -2.92 22.29 8.66
CA THR A 451 -4.05 21.99 9.55
C THR A 451 -3.96 22.82 10.84
N LYS A 452 -5.12 23.24 11.33
CA LYS A 452 -5.26 23.87 12.66
C LYS A 452 -5.56 22.84 13.76
N SER A 453 -5.82 21.58 13.38
CA SER A 453 -6.14 20.51 14.31
C SER A 453 -4.87 19.94 14.95
N LEU A 454 -4.64 20.23 16.22
CA LEU A 454 -3.56 19.61 17.01
C LEU A 454 -3.73 18.10 17.12
N HIS A 455 -4.98 17.62 17.12
CA HIS A 455 -5.29 16.21 17.13
C HIS A 455 -4.80 15.50 15.85
N ASP A 456 -5.01 16.10 14.66
CA ASP A 456 -4.51 15.55 13.41
C ASP A 456 -2.99 15.57 13.34
N ILE A 457 -2.36 16.66 13.85
CA ILE A 457 -0.89 16.76 13.92
C ILE A 457 -0.33 15.64 14.80
N GLU A 458 -0.93 15.37 15.96
CA GLU A 458 -0.51 14.30 16.85
C GLU A 458 -0.58 12.94 16.13
N ILE A 459 -1.71 12.61 15.50
CA ILE A 459 -1.92 11.35 14.76
C ILE A 459 -0.87 11.19 13.65
N LEU A 460 -0.70 12.22 12.82
CA LEU A 460 0.18 12.16 11.67
C LEU A 460 1.68 12.36 12.01
N SER A 461 2.00 12.63 13.28
CA SER A 461 3.39 12.61 13.76
C SER A 461 3.91 11.18 13.99
N HIS A 462 3.01 10.20 14.12
CA HIS A 462 3.41 8.79 14.24
C HIS A 462 3.90 8.22 12.91
N LEU A 463 5.16 7.80 12.86
CA LEU A 463 5.78 7.23 11.65
C LEU A 463 5.06 5.96 11.18
N GLY A 464 4.59 5.13 12.12
CA GLY A 464 3.80 3.93 11.84
C GLY A 464 2.50 4.25 11.10
N VAL A 465 1.79 5.32 11.47
CA VAL A 465 0.57 5.79 10.76
C VAL A 465 0.91 6.20 9.34
N ARG A 466 1.94 7.03 9.16
CA ARG A 466 2.39 7.48 7.83
C ARG A 466 2.77 6.32 6.92
N ARG A 467 3.55 5.37 7.45
CA ARG A 467 3.96 4.16 6.72
C ARG A 467 2.74 3.37 6.26
N ARG A 468 1.82 3.06 7.15
CA ARG A 468 0.63 2.26 6.84
C ARG A 468 -0.30 2.93 5.86
N THR A 469 -0.52 4.24 6.00
CA THR A 469 -1.32 5.00 5.02
C THR A 469 -0.71 4.90 3.63
N ALA A 470 0.62 4.97 3.50
CA ALA A 470 1.30 4.79 2.23
C ALA A 470 1.19 3.34 1.71
N GLU A 471 1.35 2.33 2.57
CA GLU A 471 1.17 0.92 2.22
C GLU A 471 -0.25 0.64 1.71
N LEU A 472 -1.26 1.19 2.37
CA LEU A 472 -2.65 1.06 1.94
C LEU A 472 -2.90 1.74 0.59
N LEU A 473 -2.33 2.92 0.38
CA LEU A 473 -2.42 3.61 -0.91
C LEU A 473 -1.73 2.81 -2.02
N ALA A 474 -0.59 2.17 -1.72
CA ALA A 474 0.09 1.27 -2.67
C ALA A 474 -0.77 0.04 -3.01
N GLU A 475 -1.39 -0.62 -2.01
CA GLU A 475 -2.33 -1.73 -2.22
C GLU A 475 -3.54 -1.30 -3.06
N ARG A 476 -4.07 -0.09 -2.79
CA ARG A 476 -5.18 0.47 -3.56
C ARG A 476 -4.79 0.76 -5.01
N ALA A 477 -3.55 1.16 -5.26
CA ALA A 477 -3.00 1.42 -6.58
C ALA A 477 -2.37 0.17 -7.23
N LEU A 478 -2.58 -1.03 -6.68
CA LEU A 478 -1.93 -2.28 -7.12
C LEU A 478 -2.16 -2.58 -8.61
N GLN A 479 -3.32 -2.24 -9.14
CA GLN A 479 -3.70 -2.42 -10.55
C GLN A 479 -3.57 -1.14 -11.38
N GLY A 480 -2.96 -0.08 -10.83
CA GLY A 480 -2.89 1.24 -11.44
C GLY A 480 -3.70 2.27 -10.67
N THR A 481 -3.76 3.47 -11.19
CA THR A 481 -4.42 4.62 -10.53
C THR A 481 -5.78 4.97 -11.14
N GLU A 482 -6.22 4.26 -12.18
CA GLU A 482 -7.47 4.54 -12.87
C GLU A 482 -8.68 4.48 -11.94
N GLY A 483 -8.75 3.46 -11.06
CA GLY A 483 -9.82 3.35 -10.07
C GLY A 483 -9.87 4.54 -9.11
N ILE A 484 -8.69 5.05 -8.69
CA ILE A 484 -8.58 6.23 -7.84
C ILE A 484 -9.06 7.49 -8.59
N VAL A 485 -8.67 7.63 -9.85
CA VAL A 485 -9.07 8.76 -10.70
C VAL A 485 -10.57 8.80 -10.90
N GLU A 486 -11.17 7.67 -11.31
CA GLU A 486 -12.60 7.61 -11.59
C GLU A 486 -13.43 7.83 -10.33
N GLU A 487 -12.99 7.32 -9.19
CA GLU A 487 -13.63 7.58 -7.91
C GLU A 487 -13.59 9.07 -7.54
N ASN A 488 -12.45 9.74 -7.71
CA ASN A 488 -12.37 11.18 -7.48
C ASN A 488 -13.34 11.97 -8.39
N LEU A 489 -13.37 11.65 -9.68
CA LEU A 489 -14.27 12.31 -10.63
C LEU A 489 -15.73 12.08 -10.27
N LEU A 490 -16.08 10.87 -9.85
CA LEU A 490 -17.43 10.52 -9.44
C LEU A 490 -17.86 11.30 -8.18
N ASN A 491 -16.99 11.43 -7.19
CA ASN A 491 -17.27 12.16 -5.96
C ASN A 491 -17.37 13.68 -6.16
N ILE A 492 -16.60 14.23 -7.12
CA ILE A 492 -16.62 15.66 -7.46
C ILE A 492 -17.84 16.02 -8.30
N GLY A 493 -18.30 15.11 -9.15
CA GLY A 493 -19.31 15.36 -10.17
C GLY A 493 -20.70 15.70 -9.63
N GLY A 494 -20.93 15.47 -8.35
CA GLY A 494 -22.24 15.64 -7.71
C GLY A 494 -23.04 14.34 -7.68
N TRP A 495 -24.05 14.31 -6.83
CA TRP A 495 -24.91 13.15 -6.68
C TRP A 495 -26.08 13.25 -7.68
N ASP A 496 -26.36 12.16 -8.34
CA ASP A 496 -27.48 11.98 -9.27
C ASP A 496 -28.73 11.37 -8.60
N PHE A 497 -28.72 11.31 -7.27
CA PHE A 497 -29.82 10.85 -6.44
C PHE A 497 -30.11 11.85 -5.32
N ASP A 498 -31.36 11.82 -4.84
CA ASP A 498 -31.82 12.66 -3.74
C ASP A 498 -31.59 11.93 -2.39
N VAL A 499 -30.72 12.48 -1.56
CA VAL A 499 -30.45 11.96 -0.21
C VAL A 499 -31.69 12.07 0.70
N GLY A 500 -32.62 12.96 0.40
CA GLY A 500 -33.90 13.08 1.09
C GLY A 500 -34.78 11.82 1.01
N ASN A 501 -34.50 10.94 0.07
CA ASN A 501 -35.17 9.65 -0.07
C ASN A 501 -34.57 8.54 0.83
N ILE A 502 -33.49 8.80 1.55
CA ILE A 502 -32.87 7.84 2.46
C ILE A 502 -33.56 7.93 3.83
N ALA A 503 -34.57 7.10 4.05
CA ALA A 503 -35.37 7.05 5.26
C ALA A 503 -34.79 6.08 6.31
N VAL A 504 -33.48 6.19 6.57
CA VAL A 504 -32.73 5.36 7.52
C VAL A 504 -32.07 6.29 8.55
N PRO A 505 -31.99 5.94 9.84
CA PRO A 505 -31.26 6.74 10.83
C PRO A 505 -29.80 6.95 10.44
N VAL A 506 -29.34 8.21 10.43
CA VAL A 506 -27.96 8.59 10.07
C VAL A 506 -27.32 9.38 11.20
N GLU A 507 -26.18 8.94 11.67
CA GLU A 507 -25.32 9.71 12.58
C GLU A 507 -24.10 10.20 11.80
N ILE A 508 -23.84 11.50 11.82
CA ILE A 508 -22.67 12.12 11.17
C ILE A 508 -21.73 12.62 12.27
N PHE A 509 -20.48 12.19 12.22
CA PHE A 509 -19.39 12.67 13.08
C PHE A 509 -18.39 13.45 12.25
N HIS A 510 -18.16 14.73 12.61
CA HIS A 510 -17.30 15.59 11.81
C HIS A 510 -16.43 16.51 12.68
N GLY A 511 -15.13 16.56 12.38
CA GLY A 511 -14.20 17.45 13.05
C GLY A 511 -14.38 18.91 12.62
N GLU A 512 -14.50 19.83 13.57
CA GLU A 512 -14.74 21.27 13.27
C GLU A 512 -13.56 21.93 12.55
N LEU A 513 -12.35 21.34 12.68
CA LEU A 513 -11.12 21.83 12.05
C LEU A 513 -10.73 21.00 10.81
N ASP A 514 -11.68 20.28 10.23
CA ASP A 514 -11.46 19.49 9.03
C ASP A 514 -11.20 20.40 7.81
N ASN A 515 -9.97 20.34 7.28
CA ASN A 515 -9.55 21.10 6.11
C ASN A 515 -9.44 20.25 4.83
N VAL A 516 -9.84 18.97 4.88
CA VAL A 516 -9.93 18.07 3.74
C VAL A 516 -11.35 18.00 3.21
N ALA A 517 -12.31 17.74 4.10
CA ALA A 517 -13.74 17.78 3.82
C ALA A 517 -14.37 18.80 4.77
N PRO A 518 -14.72 20.02 4.32
CA PRO A 518 -15.25 21.05 5.19
C PRO A 518 -16.54 20.64 5.87
N ILE A 519 -16.68 20.93 7.19
CA ILE A 519 -17.83 20.55 8.02
C ILE A 519 -19.17 21.12 7.50
N GLU A 520 -19.10 22.25 6.79
CA GLU A 520 -20.27 22.89 6.17
C GLU A 520 -21.01 21.93 5.21
N GLY A 521 -20.28 21.01 4.57
CA GLY A 521 -20.87 19.94 3.77
C GLY A 521 -21.75 18.99 4.60
N SER A 522 -21.29 18.63 5.81
CA SER A 522 -22.07 17.81 6.74
C SER A 522 -23.27 18.55 7.33
N GLU A 523 -23.18 19.87 7.50
CA GLU A 523 -24.31 20.70 7.91
C GLU A 523 -25.43 20.71 6.86
N VAL A 524 -25.06 20.78 5.58
CA VAL A 524 -26.03 20.67 4.48
C VAL A 524 -26.60 19.26 4.45
N LEU A 525 -25.74 18.25 4.47
CA LEU A 525 -26.15 16.85 4.41
C LEU A 525 -27.11 16.47 5.57
N SER A 526 -26.85 16.95 6.79
CA SER A 526 -27.71 16.67 7.94
C SER A 526 -29.08 17.34 7.87
N ARG A 527 -29.23 18.40 7.07
CA ARG A 527 -30.54 19.03 6.79
C ARG A 527 -31.31 18.32 5.70
N ASP A 528 -30.58 17.79 4.69
CA ASP A 528 -31.18 17.14 3.53
C ASP A 528 -31.61 15.70 3.83
N LEU A 529 -30.94 15.02 4.77
CA LEU A 529 -31.29 13.66 5.23
C LEU A 529 -32.42 13.72 6.29
N PRO A 530 -33.56 13.00 6.09
CA PRO A 530 -34.72 13.10 6.96
C PRO A 530 -34.49 12.68 8.41
N MET A 531 -33.56 11.77 8.66
CA MET A 531 -33.30 11.16 9.96
C MET A 531 -31.83 11.29 10.37
N ALA A 532 -31.21 12.45 10.09
CA ALA A 532 -29.81 12.66 10.38
C ALA A 532 -29.57 13.44 11.67
N GLN A 533 -28.51 13.07 12.39
CA GLN A 533 -27.95 13.80 13.50
C GLN A 533 -26.49 14.13 13.22
N LEU A 534 -26.12 15.42 13.30
CA LEU A 534 -24.73 15.87 13.19
C LEU A 534 -24.09 16.00 14.56
N ASN A 535 -23.01 15.26 14.79
CA ASN A 535 -22.18 15.32 15.98
C ASN A 535 -20.86 16.04 15.62
N ARG A 536 -20.69 17.27 16.12
CA ARG A 536 -19.49 18.08 15.92
C ARG A 536 -18.40 17.63 16.89
N LEU A 537 -17.20 17.42 16.38
CA LEU A 537 -16.06 17.02 17.18
C LEU A 537 -15.12 18.23 17.36
N GLU A 538 -15.22 18.87 18.51
CA GLU A 538 -14.46 20.08 18.83
C GLU A 538 -12.95 19.82 18.79
N GLY A 539 -12.18 20.72 18.14
CA GLY A 539 -10.74 20.68 18.05
C GLY A 539 -10.18 19.56 17.14
N LYS A 540 -11.03 18.71 16.55
CA LYS A 540 -10.61 17.59 15.68
C LYS A 540 -10.69 18.00 14.21
N GLY A 541 -9.82 17.41 13.39
CA GLY A 541 -9.79 17.57 11.95
C GLY A 541 -10.20 16.30 11.22
N HIS A 542 -9.70 16.12 9.99
CA HIS A 542 -10.10 15.02 9.11
C HIS A 542 -9.70 13.64 9.65
N TYR A 543 -8.50 13.55 10.26
CA TYR A 543 -7.92 12.26 10.67
C TYR A 543 -8.40 11.73 12.02
N HIS A 544 -9.43 12.37 12.62
CA HIS A 544 -10.02 11.87 13.89
C HIS A 544 -10.47 10.41 13.79
N HIS A 545 -10.90 9.96 12.61
CA HIS A 545 -11.34 8.60 12.37
C HIS A 545 -10.26 7.55 12.67
N MET A 546 -8.99 7.88 12.52
CA MET A 546 -7.90 6.92 12.79
C MET A 546 -7.85 6.46 14.24
N ARG A 547 -8.38 7.27 15.18
CA ARG A 547 -8.54 6.87 16.58
C ARG A 547 -9.95 6.40 16.90
N HIS A 548 -10.96 6.97 16.24
CA HIS A 548 -12.37 6.80 16.63
C HIS A 548 -13.13 5.78 15.79
N TRP A 549 -12.54 5.23 14.70
CA TRP A 549 -13.25 4.27 13.86
C TRP A 549 -13.83 3.06 14.62
N PRO A 550 -13.17 2.51 15.68
CA PRO A 550 -13.75 1.38 16.40
C PRO A 550 -15.09 1.73 17.08
N SER A 551 -15.14 2.86 17.80
CA SER A 551 -16.39 3.30 18.41
C SER A 551 -17.45 3.68 17.39
N LEU A 552 -17.08 4.27 16.26
CA LEU A 552 -18.01 4.60 15.18
C LEU A 552 -18.59 3.33 14.53
N VAL A 553 -17.76 2.31 14.32
CA VAL A 553 -18.22 0.98 13.85
C VAL A 553 -19.12 0.30 14.88
N ALA A 554 -18.80 0.40 16.18
CA ALA A 554 -19.66 -0.13 17.25
C ALA A 554 -21.02 0.60 17.29
N ARG A 555 -21.05 1.92 17.09
CA ARG A 555 -22.30 2.69 16.96
C ARG A 555 -23.12 2.24 15.75
N ALA A 556 -22.47 1.99 14.62
CA ALA A 556 -23.14 1.40 13.45
C ALA A 556 -23.76 0.04 13.79
N ALA A 557 -23.11 -0.77 14.63
CA ALA A 557 -23.67 -2.02 15.13
C ALA A 557 -24.74 -1.86 16.23
N GLY A 558 -25.05 -0.64 16.65
CA GLY A 558 -26.10 -0.36 17.63
C GLY A 558 -25.64 -0.24 19.08
N HIS A 559 -24.33 -0.21 19.31
CA HIS A 559 -23.78 0.00 20.65
C HIS A 559 -23.65 1.50 20.94
N ASP A 560 -24.04 1.92 22.13
CA ASP A 560 -23.86 3.31 22.57
C ASP A 560 -22.45 3.48 23.17
N VAL A 561 -21.49 3.77 22.30
CA VAL A 561 -20.07 3.97 22.65
C VAL A 561 -19.70 5.42 22.33
N ALA A 562 -19.18 6.13 23.34
CA ALA A 562 -18.71 7.50 23.13
C ALA A 562 -17.39 7.48 22.31
N PRO A 563 -17.25 8.37 21.31
CA PRO A 563 -16.04 8.42 20.48
C PRO A 563 -14.74 8.67 21.27
N ASP A 564 -14.82 9.40 22.39
CA ASP A 564 -13.65 9.81 23.19
C ASP A 564 -13.10 8.72 24.14
N ASN A 565 -13.77 7.57 24.27
CA ASN A 565 -13.33 6.48 25.15
C ASN A 565 -12.30 5.54 24.49
N ASP A 566 -11.95 5.78 23.23
CA ASP A 566 -11.05 4.91 22.50
C ASP A 566 -9.60 5.30 22.72
N ARG A 567 -8.96 4.68 23.71
CA ARG A 567 -7.51 4.63 23.84
C ARG A 567 -6.92 3.52 22.96
N TYR A 568 -7.30 3.46 21.69
CA TYR A 568 -6.58 2.61 20.74
C TYR A 568 -5.24 3.28 20.48
N GLY A 569 -4.19 2.71 21.09
CA GLY A 569 -2.83 3.07 20.78
C GLY A 569 -2.57 2.82 19.29
N PHE A 570 -1.86 3.73 18.65
CA PHE A 570 -1.27 3.41 17.37
C PHE A 570 -0.36 2.19 17.58
N PRO A 571 -0.23 1.32 16.57
CA PRO A 571 0.74 0.24 16.64
C PRO A 571 2.10 0.83 16.98
N GLU A 572 2.77 0.22 17.92
CA GLU A 572 4.13 0.60 18.32
C GLU A 572 4.99 0.73 17.07
N ASP A 573 5.73 1.82 16.96
CA ASP A 573 6.77 1.96 15.95
C ASP A 573 7.78 0.82 16.17
N PRO A 574 8.17 0.08 15.11
CA PRO A 574 9.13 -1.01 15.21
C PRO A 574 10.51 -0.53 15.61
#